data_e2d86d80297185b5d89932fb2092ec93
#
_entry.id   e2d86d80297185b5d89932fb2092ec93
#
_cell.length_a   1.000
_cell.length_b   1.000
_cell.length_c   1.000
_cell.angle_alpha   90.00
_cell.angle_beta   90.00
_cell.angle_gamma   90.00
#
_symmetry.space_group_name_H-M   'P 1'
#
loop_
_entity.id
_entity.type
_entity.pdbx_description
1 polymer ?
#
loop_
_entity_poly.entity_id
_entity_poly.type
_entity_poly.pdbx_seq_one_letter_code
_entity_poly.pdbx_strand_id
1 'polypeptide(L)'
;MITNAMNKMIGLKPTVLMEQNKHTFTKSEIKIYEYIRDNGQQVLYHSLTELSEASSVAEATVLRFFRKLSFKGFQDFKFLLAQEILLAEQKDSHETMINKIRNNMIQTINESAEIINSEDLQSGIDLINQSNDVVIFGIGSSGIAGLVMQNRLMRIGKHTSVITDSHFQIMRASTVTEKTIVIAISHTGSTKDIVDAVEIAKLNKATVIVLTSYVKSPLTKFADLVLMSSAKESPLESGSLITKISQMYLIDLLCTGITMKNFEEAKTTHMNISKNTSSKLY
;
A
#
# COMPACT_ATOMS: atom_id res chain seq x y z
N MET A 1 -23.63 -8.28 26.00
CA MET A 1 -24.11 -9.00 24.81
C MET A 1 -23.14 -8.92 23.61
N ILE A 2 -22.39 -7.84 23.40
CA ILE A 2 -21.45 -7.68 22.27
C ILE A 2 -20.23 -8.61 22.39
N THR A 3 -19.71 -8.84 23.60
CA THR A 3 -18.54 -9.72 23.85
C THR A 3 -18.81 -11.20 23.58
N ASN A 4 -20.05 -11.67 23.79
CA ASN A 4 -20.43 -13.06 23.53
C ASN A 4 -20.64 -13.38 22.03
N ALA A 5 -21.00 -12.39 21.22
CA ALA A 5 -21.09 -12.52 19.77
C ALA A 5 -19.67 -12.56 19.12
N MET A 6 -18.72 -11.75 19.62
CA MET A 6 -17.33 -11.78 19.18
C MET A 6 -16.63 -13.09 19.52
N ASN A 7 -16.83 -13.63 20.73
CA ASN A 7 -16.24 -14.93 21.10
C ASN A 7 -16.84 -16.13 20.33
N LYS A 8 -18.06 -16.00 19.82
CA LYS A 8 -18.67 -17.04 18.96
C LYS A 8 -18.18 -17.00 17.52
N MET A 9 -17.67 -15.85 17.04
CA MET A 9 -17.08 -15.71 15.70
C MET A 9 -15.62 -16.18 15.61
N ILE A 10 -14.88 -16.20 16.73
CA ILE A 10 -13.45 -16.62 16.78
C ILE A 10 -13.27 -18.14 16.48
N GLY A 11 -14.34 -18.92 16.44
CA GLY A 11 -14.30 -20.37 16.14
C GLY A 11 -14.92 -20.78 14.80
N LEU A 12 -15.56 -19.87 14.05
CA LEU A 12 -16.18 -20.24 12.77
C LEU A 12 -15.26 -19.87 11.61
N LYS A 13 -14.83 -20.89 10.87
CA LYS A 13 -14.05 -20.74 9.64
C LYS A 13 -14.84 -19.92 8.61
N PRO A 14 -14.24 -18.89 7.97
CA PRO A 14 -14.90 -18.09 6.93
C PRO A 14 -15.52 -18.94 5.81
N THR A 15 -14.84 -19.99 5.38
CA THR A 15 -15.35 -20.90 4.34
C THR A 15 -16.62 -21.63 4.79
N VAL A 16 -16.67 -22.07 6.04
CA VAL A 16 -17.86 -22.72 6.62
C VAL A 16 -19.03 -21.73 6.73
N LEU A 17 -18.74 -20.48 7.11
CA LEU A 17 -19.77 -19.46 7.26
C LEU A 17 -20.39 -19.09 5.91
N MET A 18 -19.58 -19.02 4.86
CA MET A 18 -20.08 -18.83 3.49
C MET A 18 -20.96 -19.98 3.03
N GLU A 19 -20.54 -21.22 3.26
CA GLU A 19 -21.30 -22.41 2.86
C GLU A 19 -22.66 -22.49 3.58
N GLN A 20 -22.69 -22.23 4.88
CA GLN A 20 -23.93 -22.22 5.68
C GLN A 20 -24.95 -21.18 5.21
N ASN A 21 -24.48 -20.02 4.71
CA ASN A 21 -25.34 -18.92 4.25
C ASN A 21 -25.64 -18.94 2.75
N LYS A 22 -25.08 -19.90 1.99
CA LYS A 22 -25.18 -19.98 0.52
C LYS A 22 -26.62 -19.89 0.01
N HIS A 23 -27.56 -20.52 0.70
CA HIS A 23 -28.98 -20.53 0.34
C HIS A 23 -29.64 -19.13 0.41
N THR A 24 -28.99 -18.17 1.07
CA THR A 24 -29.48 -16.77 1.19
C THR A 24 -28.89 -15.83 0.13
N PHE A 25 -27.93 -16.32 -0.69
CA PHE A 25 -27.19 -15.47 -1.60
C PHE A 25 -27.98 -15.12 -2.86
N THR A 26 -27.90 -13.87 -3.26
CA THR A 26 -28.38 -13.39 -4.55
C THR A 26 -27.47 -13.92 -5.67
N LYS A 27 -27.90 -13.78 -6.94
CA LYS A 27 -27.09 -14.17 -8.11
C LYS A 27 -25.70 -13.53 -8.14
N SER A 28 -25.59 -12.28 -7.72
CA SER A 28 -24.30 -11.58 -7.65
C SER A 28 -23.45 -12.08 -6.48
N GLU A 29 -24.06 -12.34 -5.34
CA GLU A 29 -23.35 -12.89 -4.16
C GLU A 29 -22.86 -14.33 -4.40
N ILE A 30 -23.59 -15.14 -5.20
CA ILE A 30 -23.15 -16.45 -5.63
C ILE A 30 -21.86 -16.37 -6.43
N LYS A 31 -21.71 -15.41 -7.35
CA LYS A 31 -20.47 -15.23 -8.12
C LYS A 31 -19.27 -14.94 -7.20
N ILE A 32 -19.46 -14.08 -6.18
CA ILE A 32 -18.41 -13.77 -5.20
C ILE A 32 -18.05 -15.05 -4.40
N TYR A 33 -19.06 -15.78 -3.92
CA TYR A 33 -18.88 -17.00 -3.18
C TYR A 33 -18.12 -18.06 -3.99
N GLU A 34 -18.53 -18.32 -5.25
CA GLU A 34 -17.87 -19.31 -6.12
C GLU A 34 -16.43 -18.93 -6.40
N TYR A 35 -16.17 -17.65 -6.70
CA TYR A 35 -14.81 -17.19 -6.93
C TYR A 35 -13.91 -17.40 -5.69
N ILE A 36 -14.39 -17.02 -4.50
CA ILE A 36 -13.63 -17.21 -3.25
C ILE A 36 -13.40 -18.69 -2.94
N ARG A 37 -14.42 -19.53 -3.14
CA ARG A 37 -14.30 -20.98 -2.93
C ARG A 37 -13.21 -21.59 -3.79
N ASP A 38 -13.15 -21.19 -5.07
CA ASP A 38 -12.25 -21.79 -6.05
C ASP A 38 -10.85 -21.16 -6.01
N ASN A 39 -10.70 -19.94 -5.46
CA ASN A 39 -9.45 -19.16 -5.48
C ASN A 39 -9.04 -18.63 -4.09
N GLY A 40 -9.35 -19.34 -3.01
CA GLY A 40 -9.19 -18.84 -1.63
C GLY A 40 -7.81 -18.29 -1.29
N GLN A 41 -6.71 -18.96 -1.72
CA GLN A 41 -5.36 -18.46 -1.50
C GLN A 41 -5.09 -17.16 -2.27
N GLN A 42 -5.53 -17.06 -3.53
CA GLN A 42 -5.34 -15.86 -4.35
C GLN A 42 -6.12 -14.67 -3.81
N VAL A 43 -7.31 -14.91 -3.24
CA VAL A 43 -8.15 -13.86 -2.64
C VAL A 43 -7.46 -13.14 -1.49
N LEU A 44 -6.56 -13.79 -0.76
CA LEU A 44 -5.74 -13.16 0.28
C LEU A 44 -4.95 -11.96 -0.26
N TYR A 45 -4.55 -12.03 -1.52
CA TYR A 45 -3.70 -11.06 -2.20
C TYR A 45 -4.47 -10.11 -3.14
N HIS A 46 -5.81 -10.19 -3.17
CA HIS A 46 -6.64 -9.29 -3.98
C HIS A 46 -6.90 -7.97 -3.24
N SER A 47 -6.90 -6.87 -3.99
CA SER A 47 -7.58 -5.64 -3.60
C SER A 47 -9.10 -5.82 -3.71
N LEU A 48 -9.88 -4.87 -3.16
CA LEU A 48 -11.33 -4.85 -3.33
C LEU A 48 -11.72 -4.78 -4.81
N THR A 49 -11.01 -3.95 -5.57
CA THR A 49 -11.23 -3.77 -7.01
C THR A 49 -10.91 -5.05 -7.79
N GLU A 50 -9.79 -5.72 -7.49
CA GLU A 50 -9.44 -6.98 -8.14
C GLU A 50 -10.47 -8.09 -7.86
N LEU A 51 -10.97 -8.21 -6.63
CA LEU A 51 -12.04 -9.16 -6.31
C LEU A 51 -13.35 -8.82 -7.02
N SER A 52 -13.70 -7.54 -7.09
CA SER A 52 -14.88 -7.02 -7.80
C SER A 52 -14.86 -7.40 -9.29
N GLU A 53 -13.73 -7.16 -9.95
CA GLU A 53 -13.54 -7.50 -11.36
C GLU A 53 -13.56 -9.02 -11.59
N ALA A 54 -12.79 -9.77 -10.79
CA ALA A 54 -12.68 -11.23 -10.91
C ALA A 54 -14.02 -11.95 -10.71
N SER A 55 -14.86 -11.43 -9.80
CA SER A 55 -16.22 -11.95 -9.59
C SER A 55 -17.27 -11.33 -10.53
N SER A 56 -16.89 -10.33 -11.37
CA SER A 56 -17.81 -9.57 -12.24
C SER A 56 -18.99 -8.96 -11.46
N VAL A 57 -18.70 -8.32 -10.34
CA VAL A 57 -19.67 -7.72 -9.41
C VAL A 57 -19.15 -6.37 -8.93
N ALA A 58 -20.02 -5.37 -8.76
CA ALA A 58 -19.59 -4.04 -8.27
C ALA A 58 -19.00 -4.09 -6.85
N GLU A 59 -17.96 -3.26 -6.58
CA GLU A 59 -17.28 -3.16 -5.26
C GLU A 59 -18.28 -2.99 -4.10
N ALA A 60 -19.30 -2.16 -4.27
CA ALA A 60 -20.34 -1.96 -3.27
C ALA A 60 -21.11 -3.25 -2.93
N THR A 61 -21.29 -4.14 -3.90
CA THR A 61 -21.94 -5.44 -3.69
C THR A 61 -20.98 -6.41 -2.97
N VAL A 62 -19.69 -6.39 -3.29
CA VAL A 62 -18.65 -7.15 -2.59
C VAL A 62 -18.60 -6.75 -1.11
N LEU A 63 -18.60 -5.44 -0.80
CA LEU A 63 -18.61 -4.97 0.58
C LEU A 63 -19.89 -5.38 1.33
N ARG A 64 -21.05 -5.31 0.67
CA ARG A 64 -22.34 -5.76 1.27
C ARG A 64 -22.36 -7.25 1.54
N PHE A 65 -21.77 -8.07 0.64
CA PHE A 65 -21.65 -9.51 0.82
C PHE A 65 -20.91 -9.86 2.12
N PHE A 66 -19.74 -9.25 2.36
CA PHE A 66 -19.00 -9.51 3.59
C PHE A 66 -19.73 -9.01 4.84
N ARG A 67 -20.38 -7.84 4.77
CA ARG A 67 -21.20 -7.33 5.90
C ARG A 67 -22.39 -8.22 6.21
N LYS A 68 -23.04 -8.80 5.19
CA LYS A 68 -24.14 -9.77 5.35
C LYS A 68 -23.67 -11.01 6.12
N LEU A 69 -22.43 -11.43 5.90
CA LEU A 69 -21.77 -12.53 6.62
C LEU A 69 -21.20 -12.10 7.98
N SER A 70 -21.54 -10.88 8.44
CA SER A 70 -21.09 -10.31 9.73
C SER A 70 -19.60 -9.96 9.81
N PHE A 71 -18.89 -9.91 8.71
CA PHE A 71 -17.55 -9.35 8.64
C PHE A 71 -17.62 -7.82 8.61
N LYS A 72 -16.63 -7.13 9.20
CA LYS A 72 -16.52 -5.66 9.14
C LYS A 72 -16.30 -5.15 7.71
N GLY A 73 -15.71 -5.98 6.85
CA GLY A 73 -15.43 -5.72 5.45
C GLY A 73 -14.49 -6.75 4.86
N PHE A 74 -13.98 -6.48 3.66
CA PHE A 74 -13.12 -7.42 2.93
C PHE A 74 -11.80 -7.73 3.66
N GLN A 75 -11.17 -6.73 4.30
CA GLN A 75 -9.92 -6.96 5.03
C GLN A 75 -10.11 -7.87 6.26
N ASP A 76 -11.21 -7.69 6.98
CA ASP A 76 -11.57 -8.53 8.13
C ASP A 76 -11.80 -9.99 7.69
N PHE A 77 -12.51 -10.18 6.58
CA PHE A 77 -12.69 -11.50 5.96
C PHE A 77 -11.34 -12.13 5.55
N LYS A 78 -10.47 -11.38 4.86
CA LYS A 78 -9.14 -11.86 4.44
C LYS A 78 -8.29 -12.29 5.63
N PHE A 79 -8.33 -11.53 6.72
CA PHE A 79 -7.58 -11.88 7.93
C PHE A 79 -8.01 -13.23 8.50
N LEU A 80 -9.32 -13.47 8.62
CA LEU A 80 -9.85 -14.74 9.13
C LEU A 80 -9.64 -15.90 8.15
N LEU A 81 -9.75 -15.66 6.84
CA LEU A 81 -9.44 -16.65 5.81
C LEU A 81 -7.96 -17.06 5.84
N ALA A 82 -7.06 -16.12 6.03
CA ALA A 82 -5.63 -16.40 6.16
C ALA A 82 -5.33 -17.24 7.41
N GLN A 83 -6.00 -16.97 8.54
CA GLN A 83 -5.91 -17.82 9.75
C GLN A 83 -6.40 -19.25 9.48
N GLU A 84 -7.50 -19.40 8.77
CA GLU A 84 -8.05 -20.72 8.42
C GLU A 84 -7.06 -21.52 7.57
N ILE A 85 -6.45 -20.89 6.55
CA ILE A 85 -5.47 -21.51 5.65
C ILE A 85 -4.19 -21.88 6.42
N LEU A 86 -3.66 -20.96 7.24
CA LEU A 86 -2.45 -21.24 8.03
C LEU A 86 -2.62 -22.42 8.98
N LEU A 87 -3.78 -22.53 9.64
CA LEU A 87 -4.09 -23.66 10.52
C LEU A 87 -4.16 -25.00 9.76
N ALA A 88 -4.46 -24.98 8.46
CA ALA A 88 -4.45 -26.16 7.61
C ALA A 88 -3.04 -26.54 7.16
N GLU A 89 -2.12 -25.59 7.03
CA GLU A 89 -0.76 -25.77 6.50
C GLU A 89 0.32 -26.07 7.58
N GLN A 90 0.02 -25.97 8.88
CA GLN A 90 1.00 -26.12 9.97
C GLN A 90 1.57 -27.55 10.12
N LYS A 91 2.10 -28.15 9.05
CA LYS A 91 2.71 -29.48 9.14
C LYS A 91 4.18 -29.62 8.77
N ASP A 92 4.82 -28.68 8.07
CA ASP A 92 6.22 -28.87 7.68
C ASP A 92 6.98 -27.55 7.41
N SER A 93 7.76 -27.05 8.37
CA SER A 93 8.98 -26.31 8.04
C SER A 93 10.04 -26.43 9.13
N HIS A 94 11.15 -27.12 8.82
CA HIS A 94 12.37 -27.15 9.62
C HIS A 94 13.25 -25.89 9.43
N GLU A 95 12.75 -24.84 8.75
CA GLU A 95 13.50 -23.62 8.51
C GLU A 95 13.57 -22.76 9.78
N THR A 96 14.77 -22.28 10.12
CA THR A 96 14.92 -21.36 11.26
C THR A 96 14.24 -20.01 10.95
N MET A 97 13.70 -19.35 11.98
CA MET A 97 13.08 -18.01 11.87
C MET A 97 14.02 -17.00 11.17
N ILE A 98 15.33 -17.05 11.50
CA ILE A 98 16.34 -16.18 10.88
C ILE A 98 16.39 -16.38 9.35
N ASN A 99 16.46 -17.62 8.92
CA ASN A 99 16.52 -17.95 7.49
C ASN A 99 15.22 -17.57 6.77
N LYS A 100 14.07 -17.86 7.38
CA LYS A 100 12.76 -17.50 6.82
C LYS A 100 12.64 -15.98 6.60
N ILE A 101 12.97 -15.18 7.62
CA ILE A 101 12.93 -13.71 7.50
C ILE A 101 13.88 -13.23 6.41
N ARG A 102 15.14 -13.69 6.42
CA ARG A 102 16.14 -13.34 5.39
C ARG A 102 15.65 -13.67 3.99
N ASN A 103 15.17 -14.89 3.78
CA ASN A 103 14.73 -15.37 2.47
C ASN A 103 13.54 -14.57 1.95
N ASN A 104 12.56 -14.28 2.81
CA ASN A 104 11.41 -13.44 2.47
C ASN A 104 11.85 -12.02 2.06
N MET A 105 12.80 -11.42 2.79
CA MET A 105 13.32 -10.08 2.45
C MET A 105 14.04 -10.07 1.10
N ILE A 106 14.90 -11.06 0.84
CA ILE A 106 15.62 -11.19 -0.44
C ILE A 106 14.62 -11.40 -1.58
N GLN A 107 13.66 -12.30 -1.41
CA GLN A 107 12.63 -12.55 -2.41
C GLN A 107 11.84 -11.28 -2.72
N THR A 108 11.43 -10.51 -1.71
CA THR A 108 10.69 -9.26 -1.88
C THR A 108 11.47 -8.23 -2.70
N ILE A 109 12.78 -8.10 -2.48
CA ILE A 109 13.63 -7.19 -3.27
C ILE A 109 13.69 -7.66 -4.72
N ASN A 110 13.90 -8.96 -4.97
CA ASN A 110 13.97 -9.51 -6.31
C ASN A 110 12.65 -9.31 -7.08
N GLU A 111 11.52 -9.67 -6.46
CA GLU A 111 10.19 -9.44 -7.04
C GLU A 111 9.92 -7.95 -7.30
N SER A 112 10.36 -7.06 -6.39
CA SER A 112 10.23 -5.61 -6.59
C SER A 112 11.03 -5.14 -7.81
N ALA A 113 12.22 -5.67 -8.02
CA ALA A 113 13.04 -5.33 -9.17
C ALA A 113 12.41 -5.77 -10.50
N GLU A 114 11.73 -6.92 -10.51
CA GLU A 114 11.07 -7.46 -11.69
C GLU A 114 9.81 -6.70 -12.11
N ILE A 115 9.05 -6.16 -11.15
CA ILE A 115 7.76 -5.49 -11.45
C ILE A 115 7.91 -3.98 -11.70
N ILE A 116 9.02 -3.35 -11.29
CA ILE A 116 9.23 -1.93 -11.50
C ILE A 116 9.43 -1.66 -12.98
N ASN A 117 8.52 -0.89 -13.59
CA ASN A 117 8.67 -0.41 -14.96
C ASN A 117 9.69 0.74 -14.99
N SER A 118 10.72 0.61 -15.82
CA SER A 118 11.81 1.60 -15.93
C SER A 118 11.35 2.94 -16.52
N GLU A 119 10.36 2.95 -17.41
CA GLU A 119 9.83 4.16 -18.02
C GLU A 119 8.98 4.93 -17.00
N ASP A 120 8.13 4.23 -16.23
CA ASP A 120 7.34 4.82 -15.16
C ASP A 120 8.24 5.36 -14.05
N LEU A 121 9.29 4.62 -13.67
CA LEU A 121 10.27 5.07 -12.69
C LEU A 121 10.95 6.36 -13.16
N GLN A 122 11.39 6.40 -14.42
CA GLN A 122 12.02 7.57 -15.01
C GLN A 122 11.05 8.77 -15.04
N SER A 123 9.80 8.55 -15.42
CA SER A 123 8.74 9.57 -15.40
C SER A 123 8.53 10.12 -13.98
N GLY A 124 8.50 9.27 -12.97
CA GLY A 124 8.39 9.68 -11.57
C GLY A 124 9.58 10.52 -11.11
N ILE A 125 10.80 10.12 -11.48
CA ILE A 125 12.04 10.87 -11.21
C ILE A 125 11.94 12.28 -11.84
N ASP A 126 11.50 12.38 -13.10
CA ASP A 126 11.40 13.64 -13.82
C ASP A 126 10.35 14.57 -13.22
N LEU A 127 9.17 14.07 -12.95
CA LEU A 127 8.09 14.83 -12.33
C LEU A 127 8.53 15.40 -10.97
N ILE A 128 9.08 14.58 -10.09
CA ILE A 128 9.54 15.02 -8.77
C ILE A 128 10.69 16.01 -8.90
N ASN A 129 11.60 15.76 -9.84
CA ASN A 129 12.77 16.61 -10.04
C ASN A 129 12.39 18.03 -10.49
N GLN A 130 11.41 18.16 -11.38
CA GLN A 130 10.99 19.43 -11.96
C GLN A 130 10.12 20.28 -11.03
N SER A 131 9.44 19.66 -10.06
CA SER A 131 8.54 20.39 -9.16
C SER A 131 9.28 20.99 -7.97
N ASN A 132 8.84 22.20 -7.57
CA ASN A 132 9.24 22.86 -6.34
C ASN A 132 8.22 22.72 -5.20
N ASP A 133 7.05 22.13 -5.47
CA ASP A 133 6.01 21.87 -4.48
C ASP A 133 5.65 20.39 -4.50
N VAL A 134 6.32 19.63 -3.66
CA VAL A 134 6.12 18.18 -3.51
C VAL A 134 5.59 17.88 -2.12
N VAL A 135 4.44 17.24 -2.05
CA VAL A 135 3.84 16.76 -0.79
C VAL A 135 3.66 15.26 -0.82
N ILE A 136 3.93 14.62 0.31
CA ILE A 136 3.84 13.17 0.47
C ILE A 136 2.71 12.87 1.46
N PHE A 137 1.72 12.08 1.03
CA PHE A 137 0.64 11.57 1.87
C PHE A 137 0.89 10.10 2.20
N GLY A 138 0.80 9.77 3.47
CA GLY A 138 0.90 8.39 3.96
C GLY A 138 0.39 8.30 5.39
N ILE A 139 -0.29 7.21 5.74
CA ILE A 139 -0.83 6.97 7.10
C ILE A 139 -0.15 5.74 7.69
N GLY A 140 0.06 5.75 9.00
CA GLY A 140 0.68 4.65 9.72
C GLY A 140 2.07 4.32 9.17
N SER A 141 2.30 3.07 8.84
CA SER A 141 3.60 2.60 8.34
C SER A 141 3.97 3.17 6.96
N SER A 142 3.01 3.55 6.13
CA SER A 142 3.26 4.26 4.87
C SER A 142 3.69 5.71 5.10
N GLY A 143 3.23 6.34 6.19
CA GLY A 143 3.73 7.64 6.63
C GLY A 143 5.21 7.59 7.03
N ILE A 144 5.65 6.49 7.68
CA ILE A 144 7.07 6.26 8.00
C ILE A 144 7.89 6.17 6.70
N ALA A 145 7.40 5.46 5.68
CA ALA A 145 8.05 5.41 4.37
C ALA A 145 8.16 6.82 3.75
N GLY A 146 7.12 7.64 3.86
CA GLY A 146 7.13 9.04 3.44
C GLY A 146 8.21 9.86 4.15
N LEU A 147 8.37 9.70 5.47
CA LEU A 147 9.42 10.38 6.25
C LEU A 147 10.83 9.96 5.81
N VAL A 148 11.04 8.69 5.46
CA VAL A 148 12.32 8.24 4.89
C VAL A 148 12.57 8.90 3.54
N MET A 149 11.57 8.98 2.66
CA MET A 149 11.67 9.66 1.39
C MET A 149 12.00 11.15 1.57
N GLN A 150 11.29 11.85 2.47
CA GLN A 150 11.57 13.25 2.79
C GLN A 150 13.01 13.44 3.28
N ASN A 151 13.50 12.60 4.19
CA ASN A 151 14.86 12.69 4.69
C ASN A 151 15.90 12.55 3.55
N ARG A 152 15.68 11.60 2.63
CA ARG A 152 16.53 11.39 1.45
C ARG A 152 16.54 12.62 0.52
N LEU A 153 15.36 13.14 0.20
CA LEU A 153 15.19 14.29 -0.68
C LEU A 153 15.76 15.59 -0.09
N MET A 154 15.62 15.78 1.24
CA MET A 154 16.21 16.90 1.94
C MET A 154 17.74 16.93 1.83
N ARG A 155 18.41 15.76 1.85
CA ARG A 155 19.87 15.66 1.72
C ARG A 155 20.40 16.13 0.37
N ILE A 156 19.57 16.17 -0.65
CA ILE A 156 19.90 16.65 -1.99
C ILE A 156 19.28 18.02 -2.31
N GLY A 157 18.78 18.74 -1.28
CA GLY A 157 18.23 20.08 -1.42
C GLY A 157 16.79 20.15 -1.89
N LYS A 158 16.10 19.01 -2.04
CA LYS A 158 14.70 18.96 -2.47
C LYS A 158 13.78 19.18 -1.26
N HIS A 159 13.03 20.27 -1.25
CA HIS A 159 12.05 20.54 -0.19
C HIS A 159 10.77 19.75 -0.43
N THR A 160 10.39 18.95 0.55
CA THR A 160 9.17 18.15 0.54
C THR A 160 8.52 18.18 1.92
N SER A 161 7.21 18.03 1.97
CA SER A 161 6.46 17.89 3.22
C SER A 161 5.78 16.53 3.27
N VAL A 162 5.85 15.86 4.42
CA VAL A 162 5.12 14.62 4.67
C VAL A 162 3.96 14.90 5.61
N ILE A 163 2.77 14.47 5.25
CA ILE A 163 1.56 14.64 6.06
C ILE A 163 0.99 13.26 6.36
N THR A 164 1.01 12.91 7.65
CA THR A 164 0.59 11.58 8.15
C THR A 164 -0.76 11.60 8.85
N ASP A 165 -1.27 12.77 9.17
CA ASP A 165 -2.58 12.98 9.75
C ASP A 165 -3.62 13.19 8.66
N SER A 166 -4.74 12.46 8.71
CA SER A 166 -5.77 12.47 7.66
C SER A 166 -6.46 13.84 7.53
N HIS A 167 -6.66 14.54 8.64
CA HIS A 167 -7.29 15.87 8.60
C HIS A 167 -6.37 16.89 7.92
N PHE A 168 -5.08 16.89 8.26
CA PHE A 168 -4.09 17.75 7.62
C PHE A 168 -3.87 17.39 6.15
N GLN A 169 -4.02 16.12 5.77
CA GLN A 169 -4.00 15.71 4.35
C GLN A 169 -5.12 16.39 3.56
N ILE A 170 -6.36 16.38 4.08
CA ILE A 170 -7.50 17.08 3.46
C ILE A 170 -7.24 18.59 3.37
N MET A 171 -6.73 19.22 4.44
CA MET A 171 -6.39 20.66 4.42
C MET A 171 -5.36 20.98 3.33
N ARG A 172 -4.29 20.19 3.24
CA ARG A 172 -3.27 20.39 2.21
C ARG A 172 -3.79 20.09 0.80
N ALA A 173 -4.55 19.01 0.64
CA ALA A 173 -5.18 18.64 -0.64
C ALA A 173 -6.11 19.75 -1.16
N SER A 174 -6.75 20.50 -0.27
CA SER A 174 -7.62 21.63 -0.63
C SER A 174 -6.85 22.86 -1.11
N THR A 175 -5.53 22.92 -0.89
CA THR A 175 -4.68 24.08 -1.24
C THR A 175 -3.62 23.79 -2.31
N VAL A 176 -3.57 22.56 -2.82
CA VAL A 176 -2.66 22.20 -3.93
C VAL A 176 -3.10 22.85 -5.24
N THR A 177 -2.18 22.94 -6.17
CA THR A 177 -2.41 23.53 -7.49
C THR A 177 -1.85 22.61 -8.58
N GLU A 178 -2.02 22.96 -9.84
CA GLU A 178 -1.43 22.26 -10.98
C GLU A 178 0.11 22.15 -10.97
N LYS A 179 0.78 22.96 -10.13
CA LYS A 179 2.23 22.93 -9.93
C LYS A 179 2.66 21.96 -8.83
N THR A 180 1.70 21.42 -8.08
CA THR A 180 1.97 20.53 -6.93
C THR A 180 2.07 19.09 -7.41
N ILE A 181 3.10 18.37 -6.95
CA ILE A 181 3.18 16.91 -7.03
C ILE A 181 2.72 16.33 -5.70
N VAL A 182 1.70 15.50 -5.75
CA VAL A 182 1.23 14.72 -4.60
C VAL A 182 1.74 13.29 -4.75
N ILE A 183 2.56 12.84 -3.82
CA ILE A 183 3.03 11.45 -3.75
C ILE A 183 2.20 10.74 -2.68
N ALA A 184 1.33 9.84 -3.09
CA ALA A 184 0.49 9.06 -2.18
C ALA A 184 1.06 7.67 -1.96
N ILE A 185 1.49 7.37 -0.74
CA ILE A 185 2.05 6.07 -0.36
C ILE A 185 0.97 5.27 0.38
N SER A 186 0.50 4.19 -0.24
CA SER A 186 -0.48 3.30 0.36
C SER A 186 -0.29 1.88 -0.17
N HIS A 187 0.12 0.96 0.71
CA HIS A 187 0.34 -0.44 0.32
C HIS A 187 -0.87 -1.04 -0.41
N THR A 188 -2.05 -0.98 0.20
CA THR A 188 -3.28 -1.57 -0.37
C THR A 188 -3.98 -0.67 -1.38
N GLY A 189 -3.63 0.63 -1.43
CA GLY A 189 -4.36 1.62 -2.22
C GLY A 189 -5.85 1.77 -1.83
N SER A 190 -6.25 1.26 -0.65
CA SER A 190 -7.65 1.19 -0.22
C SER A 190 -7.91 1.89 1.12
N THR A 191 -6.93 2.62 1.65
CA THR A 191 -7.11 3.43 2.87
C THR A 191 -7.98 4.63 2.53
N LYS A 192 -9.19 4.66 3.08
CA LYS A 192 -10.22 5.66 2.73
C LYS A 192 -9.70 7.10 2.87
N ASP A 193 -9.07 7.42 3.98
CA ASP A 193 -8.56 8.78 4.25
C ASP A 193 -7.58 9.26 3.17
N ILE A 194 -6.68 8.38 2.71
CA ILE A 194 -5.73 8.71 1.63
C ILE A 194 -6.48 8.89 0.29
N VAL A 195 -7.46 8.02 0.01
CA VAL A 195 -8.24 8.10 -1.22
C VAL A 195 -9.01 9.42 -1.29
N ASP A 196 -9.71 9.78 -0.19
CA ASP A 196 -10.47 11.04 -0.10
C ASP A 196 -9.56 12.26 -0.29
N ALA A 197 -8.38 12.28 0.35
CA ALA A 197 -7.42 13.38 0.21
C ALA A 197 -6.86 13.50 -1.22
N VAL A 198 -6.54 12.38 -1.86
CA VAL A 198 -6.00 12.36 -3.22
C VAL A 198 -7.07 12.75 -4.24
N GLU A 199 -8.33 12.33 -4.06
CA GLU A 199 -9.45 12.79 -4.89
C GLU A 199 -9.57 14.32 -4.87
N ILE A 200 -9.52 14.96 -3.69
CA ILE A 200 -9.53 16.42 -3.56
C ILE A 200 -8.32 17.05 -4.25
N ALA A 201 -7.13 16.49 -4.07
CA ALA A 201 -5.93 16.99 -4.74
C ALA A 201 -6.07 16.92 -6.27
N LYS A 202 -6.68 15.85 -6.79
CA LYS A 202 -6.93 15.68 -8.22
C LYS A 202 -7.94 16.68 -8.76
N LEU A 203 -9.01 16.97 -8.01
CA LEU A 203 -9.96 18.04 -8.35
C LEU A 203 -9.29 19.40 -8.44
N ASN A 204 -8.27 19.66 -7.64
CA ASN A 204 -7.42 20.87 -7.66
C ASN A 204 -6.28 20.79 -8.69
N LYS A 205 -6.33 19.83 -9.61
CA LYS A 205 -5.41 19.63 -10.75
C LYS A 205 -3.95 19.31 -10.37
N ALA A 206 -3.69 18.87 -9.15
CA ALA A 206 -2.37 18.38 -8.80
C ALA A 206 -2.00 17.14 -9.62
N THR A 207 -0.71 16.96 -9.90
CA THR A 207 -0.19 15.72 -10.46
C THR A 207 -0.02 14.70 -9.33
N VAL A 208 -0.61 13.52 -9.49
CA VAL A 208 -0.65 12.48 -8.46
C VAL A 208 0.21 11.29 -8.86
N ILE A 209 1.21 10.99 -8.04
CA ILE A 209 2.04 9.79 -8.13
C ILE A 209 1.64 8.85 -6.98
N VAL A 210 1.25 7.63 -7.31
CA VAL A 210 0.85 6.62 -6.31
C VAL A 210 1.91 5.54 -6.19
N LEU A 211 2.39 5.30 -4.96
CA LEU A 211 3.25 4.17 -4.61
C LEU A 211 2.39 3.10 -3.91
N THR A 212 2.18 1.97 -4.56
CA THR A 212 1.27 0.91 -4.06
C THR A 212 1.72 -0.48 -4.51
N SER A 213 1.22 -1.53 -3.85
CA SER A 213 1.42 -2.92 -4.28
C SER A 213 0.25 -3.45 -5.13
N TYR A 214 -0.75 -2.62 -5.42
CA TYR A 214 -1.93 -3.02 -6.17
C TYR A 214 -2.18 -2.07 -7.35
N VAL A 215 -2.02 -2.58 -8.57
CA VAL A 215 -2.30 -1.84 -9.83
C VAL A 215 -3.74 -1.35 -9.85
N LYS A 216 -4.66 -2.18 -9.36
CA LYS A 216 -6.08 -1.89 -9.33
C LYS A 216 -6.53 -1.69 -7.89
N SER A 217 -6.75 -0.44 -7.53
CA SER A 217 -7.24 -0.06 -6.20
C SER A 217 -8.06 1.23 -6.30
N PRO A 218 -8.85 1.57 -5.27
CA PRO A 218 -9.54 2.86 -5.24
C PRO A 218 -8.61 4.06 -5.45
N LEU A 219 -7.40 4.02 -4.89
CA LEU A 219 -6.42 5.11 -4.99
C LEU A 219 -5.86 5.29 -6.40
N THR A 220 -5.60 4.20 -7.12
CA THR A 220 -5.02 4.26 -8.48
C THR A 220 -5.95 4.86 -9.52
N LYS A 221 -7.25 4.99 -9.23
CA LYS A 221 -8.22 5.68 -10.09
C LYS A 221 -7.92 7.18 -10.24
N PHE A 222 -7.22 7.76 -9.28
CA PHE A 222 -6.87 9.19 -9.24
C PHE A 222 -5.41 9.47 -9.62
N ALA A 223 -4.63 8.43 -9.93
CA ALA A 223 -3.21 8.54 -10.24
C ALA A 223 -2.96 9.01 -11.67
N ASP A 224 -1.99 9.89 -11.85
CA ASP A 224 -1.38 10.17 -13.16
C ASP A 224 -0.23 9.19 -13.44
N LEU A 225 0.43 8.72 -12.37
CA LEU A 225 1.49 7.73 -12.44
C LEU A 225 1.36 6.75 -11.27
N VAL A 226 1.43 5.47 -11.57
CA VAL A 226 1.45 4.40 -10.55
C VAL A 226 2.81 3.73 -10.55
N LEU A 227 3.50 3.80 -9.42
CA LEU A 227 4.76 3.10 -9.20
C LEU A 227 4.50 1.89 -8.30
N MET A 228 4.78 0.72 -8.85
CA MET A 228 4.51 -0.54 -8.17
C MET A 228 5.63 -0.90 -7.20
N SER A 229 5.25 -1.26 -5.98
CA SER A 229 6.10 -2.00 -5.06
C SER A 229 5.59 -3.44 -4.99
N SER A 230 6.51 -4.43 -4.95
CA SER A 230 6.15 -5.82 -4.68
C SER A 230 5.66 -6.00 -3.23
N ALA A 231 5.39 -7.21 -2.85
CA ALA A 231 4.91 -7.67 -1.57
C ALA A 231 3.40 -7.48 -1.36
N LYS A 232 2.67 -8.36 -2.00
CA LYS A 232 1.32 -8.69 -1.57
C LYS A 232 1.44 -9.43 -0.24
N GLU A 233 1.25 -8.72 0.86
CA GLU A 233 1.27 -9.31 2.21
C GLU A 233 0.04 -10.19 2.43
N SER A 234 0.24 -11.37 3.01
CA SER A 234 -0.84 -12.06 3.67
C SER A 234 -1.38 -11.19 4.82
N PRO A 235 -2.70 -11.12 5.04
CA PRO A 235 -3.27 -10.35 6.15
C PRO A 235 -2.71 -10.71 7.53
N LEU A 236 -2.17 -11.92 7.70
CA LEU A 236 -1.52 -12.37 8.95
C LEU A 236 -0.09 -11.82 9.12
N GLU A 237 0.52 -11.39 8.03
CA GLU A 237 1.85 -10.80 8.02
C GLU A 237 1.79 -9.27 8.12
N SER A 238 0.58 -8.72 8.28
CA SER A 238 0.37 -7.28 8.45
C SER A 238 1.18 -6.78 9.64
N GLY A 239 2.14 -5.89 9.36
CA GLY A 239 3.14 -5.44 10.33
C GLY A 239 4.53 -6.06 10.16
N SER A 240 4.71 -7.03 9.27
CA SER A 240 6.03 -7.48 8.87
C SER A 240 6.79 -6.35 8.16
N LEU A 241 8.12 -6.42 8.15
CA LEU A 241 8.94 -5.44 7.44
C LEU A 241 8.99 -5.67 5.92
N ILE A 242 8.40 -6.74 5.42
CA ILE A 242 8.47 -7.14 4.01
C ILE A 242 7.92 -6.03 3.10
N THR A 243 6.70 -5.56 3.36
CA THR A 243 6.12 -4.44 2.61
C THR A 243 6.94 -3.16 2.73
N LYS A 244 7.58 -2.93 3.89
CA LYS A 244 8.43 -1.77 4.10
C LYS A 244 9.70 -1.86 3.26
N ILE A 245 10.31 -3.02 3.16
CA ILE A 245 11.51 -3.24 2.33
C ILE A 245 11.19 -2.93 0.87
N SER A 246 10.08 -3.42 0.35
CA SER A 246 9.64 -3.14 -1.00
C SER A 246 9.41 -1.63 -1.24
N GLN A 247 8.70 -0.94 -0.32
CA GLN A 247 8.51 0.51 -0.39
C GLN A 247 9.85 1.27 -0.29
N MET A 248 10.76 0.85 0.60
CA MET A 248 12.07 1.47 0.75
C MET A 248 12.93 1.29 -0.49
N TYR A 249 12.89 0.11 -1.12
CA TYR A 249 13.61 -0.15 -2.36
C TYR A 249 13.15 0.80 -3.49
N LEU A 250 11.84 0.93 -3.69
CA LEU A 250 11.27 1.87 -4.68
C LEU A 250 11.63 3.33 -4.36
N ILE A 251 11.53 3.74 -3.10
CA ILE A 251 11.91 5.09 -2.65
C ILE A 251 13.40 5.34 -2.89
N ASP A 252 14.25 4.34 -2.65
CA ASP A 252 15.68 4.46 -2.88
C ASP A 252 16.01 4.64 -4.36
N LEU A 253 15.35 3.91 -5.24
CA LEU A 253 15.48 4.07 -6.69
C LEU A 253 15.07 5.48 -7.14
N LEU A 254 13.94 6.00 -6.69
CA LEU A 254 13.47 7.35 -6.99
C LEU A 254 14.46 8.41 -6.51
N CYS A 255 14.84 8.36 -5.23
CA CYS A 255 15.75 9.34 -4.64
C CYS A 255 17.14 9.29 -5.29
N THR A 256 17.64 8.10 -5.59
CA THR A 256 18.92 7.91 -6.28
C THR A 256 18.87 8.44 -7.70
N GLY A 257 17.80 8.16 -8.44
CA GLY A 257 17.62 8.70 -9.80
C GLY A 257 17.58 10.23 -9.82
N ILE A 258 16.87 10.87 -8.86
CA ILE A 258 16.86 12.34 -8.70
C ILE A 258 18.26 12.86 -8.37
N THR A 259 18.99 12.18 -7.48
CA THR A 259 20.38 12.54 -7.14
C THR A 259 21.30 12.49 -8.35
N MET A 260 21.19 11.46 -9.17
CA MET A 260 22.01 11.30 -10.37
C MET A 260 21.74 12.40 -11.40
N LYS A 261 20.48 12.85 -11.54
CA LYS A 261 20.14 13.96 -12.46
C LYS A 261 20.71 15.31 -12.02
N ASN A 262 20.86 15.52 -10.71
CA ASN A 262 21.36 16.79 -10.14
C ASN A 262 22.66 16.59 -9.36
N PHE A 263 23.55 15.75 -9.88
CA PHE A 263 24.71 15.24 -9.12
C PHE A 263 25.57 16.35 -8.49
N GLU A 264 25.94 17.38 -9.22
CA GLU A 264 26.82 18.45 -8.70
C GLU A 264 26.11 19.32 -7.61
N GLU A 265 24.82 19.60 -7.81
CA GLU A 265 24.02 20.34 -6.83
C GLU A 265 23.80 19.51 -5.56
N ALA A 266 23.44 18.24 -5.72
CA ALA A 266 23.28 17.27 -4.64
C ALA A 266 24.56 17.10 -3.83
N LYS A 267 25.71 16.98 -4.52
CA LYS A 267 27.04 16.90 -3.89
C LYS A 267 27.34 18.14 -3.05
N THR A 268 27.11 19.32 -3.61
CA THR A 268 27.33 20.59 -2.90
C THR A 268 26.45 20.69 -1.66
N THR A 269 25.17 20.36 -1.80
CA THR A 269 24.20 20.36 -0.67
C THR A 269 24.64 19.36 0.42
N HIS A 270 25.04 18.16 0.02
CA HIS A 270 25.51 17.14 0.95
C HIS A 270 26.76 17.59 1.71
N MET A 271 27.72 18.23 1.03
CA MET A 271 28.91 18.79 1.67
C MET A 271 28.56 19.89 2.69
N ASN A 272 27.64 20.79 2.36
CA ASN A 272 27.14 21.83 3.26
C ASN A 272 26.45 21.25 4.49
N ILE A 273 25.59 20.25 4.30
CA ILE A 273 24.93 19.53 5.40
C ILE A 273 25.98 18.89 6.31
N SER A 274 26.94 18.14 5.74
CA SER A 274 27.99 17.47 6.50
C SER A 274 28.81 18.44 7.30
N LYS A 275 29.21 19.58 6.72
CA LYS A 275 29.94 20.65 7.40
C LYS A 275 29.15 21.20 8.60
N ASN A 276 27.87 21.50 8.42
CA ASN A 276 27.03 22.11 9.44
C ASN A 276 26.56 21.12 10.53
N THR A 277 26.65 19.82 10.27
CA THR A 277 26.28 18.76 11.25
C THR A 277 27.50 18.12 11.90
N SER A 278 28.72 18.35 11.39
CA SER A 278 29.95 17.72 11.92
C SER A 278 30.20 18.01 13.40
N SER A 279 29.84 19.23 13.87
CA SER A 279 29.97 19.60 15.29
C SER A 279 28.99 18.87 16.24
N LYS A 280 28.05 18.09 15.69
CA LYS A 280 27.11 17.27 16.47
C LYS A 280 27.54 15.80 16.58
N LEU A 281 28.70 15.47 16.01
CA LEU A 281 29.33 14.15 16.10
C LEU A 281 30.55 14.25 17.02
N TYR A 282 30.77 13.21 17.85
CA TYR A 282 31.97 13.08 18.68
C TYR A 282 33.15 12.61 17.84
#